data_78751defae6d583953ca5ddfcafabf93
#
_entry.id   78751defae6d583953ca5ddfcafabf93
#
_cell.length_a   1.000
_cell.length_b   1.000
_cell.length_c   1.000
_cell.angle_alpha   90.00
_cell.angle_beta   90.00
_cell.angle_gamma   90.00
#
_symmetry.space_group_name_H-M   'P 1'
#
loop_
_entity.id
_entity.type
_entity.pdbx_description
1 polymer ?
#
loop_
_entity_poly.entity_id
_entity_poly.type
_entity_poly.pdbx_seq_one_letter_code
_entity_poly.pdbx_strand_id
1 'polypeptide(L)'
;MLDALSHIRAYTNDLYFVFTVQEELGLRGSKPAAYSIDPDYGIAVDVTVGETWDDPKKGSSILGDGAAVKIMDSSVICHPDVIKLLETLAMESKIPFQRDVIVSGGTDAGSIHVAREGVRTGGISIPCRYLHSPVEMVDLSDVTATVRLMTAFAQKKL
;
A
#
# COMPACT_ATOMS: atom_id res chain seq x y z
N MET A 1 -3.15 -8.19 -4.84
CA MET A 1 -4.47 -8.36 -4.19
C MET A 1 -5.09 -9.75 -4.42
N LEU A 2 -5.27 -10.24 -5.65
CA LEU A 2 -5.88 -11.57 -5.89
C LEU A 2 -5.10 -12.71 -5.20
N ASP A 3 -3.78 -12.66 -5.22
CA ASP A 3 -2.95 -13.65 -4.54
C ASP A 3 -3.15 -13.60 -3.01
N ALA A 4 -3.16 -12.42 -2.40
CA ALA A 4 -3.47 -12.27 -0.98
C ALA A 4 -4.85 -12.83 -0.62
N LEU A 5 -5.87 -12.54 -1.44
CA LEU A 5 -7.22 -13.07 -1.26
C LEU A 5 -7.23 -14.60 -1.23
N SER A 6 -6.42 -15.26 -2.08
CA SER A 6 -6.33 -16.72 -2.11
C SER A 6 -5.70 -17.34 -0.85
N HIS A 7 -4.97 -16.56 -0.07
CA HIS A 7 -4.28 -16.99 1.16
C HIS A 7 -5.06 -16.67 2.45
N ILE A 8 -6.12 -15.86 2.40
CA ILE A 8 -6.94 -15.55 3.57
C ILE A 8 -7.69 -16.81 4.00
N ARG A 9 -7.52 -17.23 5.25
CA ARG A 9 -8.14 -18.44 5.83
C ARG A 9 -9.22 -18.14 6.86
N ALA A 10 -9.06 -17.06 7.61
CA ALA A 10 -10.01 -16.63 8.61
C ALA A 10 -10.04 -15.10 8.67
N TYR A 11 -11.22 -14.54 8.84
CA TYR A 11 -11.44 -13.11 9.00
C TYR A 11 -12.67 -12.87 9.88
N THR A 12 -12.68 -11.75 10.56
CA THR A 12 -13.80 -11.32 11.42
C THR A 12 -14.37 -9.97 10.99
N ASN A 13 -13.70 -9.30 10.08
CA ASN A 13 -14.11 -8.00 9.53
C ASN A 13 -14.74 -8.22 8.15
N ASP A 14 -15.58 -7.31 7.72
CA ASP A 14 -16.01 -7.24 6.32
C ASP A 14 -14.82 -6.76 5.46
N LEU A 15 -14.45 -7.55 4.45
CA LEU A 15 -13.30 -7.28 3.58
C LEU A 15 -13.75 -6.93 2.17
N TYR A 16 -13.33 -5.78 1.69
CA TYR A 16 -13.59 -5.30 0.34
C TYR A 16 -12.27 -5.21 -0.45
N PHE A 17 -12.16 -5.98 -1.51
CA PHE A 17 -11.06 -5.91 -2.48
C PHE A 17 -11.49 -5.12 -3.69
N VAL A 18 -11.04 -3.88 -3.79
CA VAL A 18 -11.48 -2.93 -4.80
C VAL A 18 -10.39 -2.73 -5.85
N PHE A 19 -10.71 -2.97 -7.10
CA PHE A 19 -9.85 -2.66 -8.24
C PHE A 19 -10.33 -1.35 -8.85
N THR A 20 -9.64 -0.28 -8.52
CA THR A 20 -9.99 1.08 -8.92
C THR A 20 -9.67 1.35 -10.37
N VAL A 21 -10.35 2.32 -10.96
CA VAL A 21 -10.08 2.81 -12.32
C VAL A 21 -9.56 4.23 -12.27
N GLN A 22 -8.72 4.60 -13.25
CA GLN A 22 -8.25 5.97 -13.43
C GLN A 22 -7.52 6.54 -12.20
N GLU A 23 -6.68 5.73 -11.55
CA GLU A 23 -5.82 6.20 -10.48
C GLU A 23 -4.87 7.27 -11.00
N GLU A 24 -4.16 7.01 -12.12
CA GLU A 24 -3.21 7.88 -12.79
C GLU A 24 -3.80 9.22 -13.31
N LEU A 25 -5.12 9.33 -13.37
CA LEU A 25 -5.83 10.53 -13.77
C LEU A 25 -6.39 11.35 -12.59
N GLY A 26 -5.92 11.06 -11.38
CA GLY A 26 -6.30 11.77 -10.17
C GLY A 26 -7.23 10.98 -9.25
N LEU A 27 -6.90 9.73 -8.96
CA LEU A 27 -7.52 8.88 -7.92
C LEU A 27 -9.05 8.75 -8.09
N ARG A 28 -9.51 8.63 -9.34
CA ARG A 28 -10.94 8.85 -9.64
C ARG A 28 -11.82 7.70 -9.20
N GLY A 29 -11.36 6.45 -9.31
CA GLY A 29 -12.14 5.27 -8.96
C GLY A 29 -12.23 5.02 -7.47
N SER A 30 -11.18 5.30 -6.73
CA SER A 30 -11.11 5.06 -5.28
C SER A 30 -12.03 6.00 -4.48
N LYS A 31 -12.22 7.23 -4.95
CA LYS A 31 -13.09 8.22 -4.27
C LYS A 31 -14.55 7.75 -4.15
N PRO A 32 -15.27 7.41 -5.24
CA PRO A 32 -16.63 6.90 -5.13
C PRO A 32 -16.70 5.52 -4.47
N ALA A 33 -15.69 4.68 -4.63
CA ALA A 33 -15.64 3.38 -3.98
C ALA A 33 -15.58 3.52 -2.45
N ALA A 34 -14.65 4.32 -1.93
CA ALA A 34 -14.54 4.59 -0.50
C ALA A 34 -15.81 5.25 0.05
N TYR A 35 -16.41 6.18 -0.69
CA TYR A 35 -17.66 6.82 -0.29
C TYR A 35 -18.82 5.82 -0.17
N SER A 36 -18.92 4.86 -1.08
CA SER A 36 -20.02 3.88 -1.10
C SER A 36 -19.84 2.77 -0.07
N ILE A 37 -18.59 2.32 0.15
CA ILE A 37 -18.27 1.25 1.10
C ILE A 37 -18.31 1.78 2.54
N ASP A 38 -17.89 3.03 2.75
CA ASP A 38 -17.79 3.67 4.07
C ASP A 38 -16.93 2.86 5.07
N PRO A 39 -15.67 2.58 4.75
CA PRO A 39 -14.86 1.66 5.53
C PRO A 39 -14.26 2.35 6.76
N ASP A 40 -14.06 1.61 7.86
CA ASP A 40 -13.29 2.06 9.04
C ASP A 40 -11.79 2.20 8.75
N TYR A 41 -11.28 1.34 7.86
CA TYR A 41 -9.88 1.27 7.45
C TYR A 41 -9.75 1.17 5.94
N GLY A 42 -8.79 1.88 5.36
CA GLY A 42 -8.43 1.81 3.95
C GLY A 42 -6.95 1.53 3.76
N ILE A 43 -6.62 0.58 2.89
CA ILE A 43 -5.24 0.29 2.50
C ILE A 43 -5.11 0.41 0.99
N ALA A 44 -4.38 1.42 0.53
CA ALA A 44 -3.97 1.50 -0.87
C ALA A 44 -2.82 0.52 -1.12
N VAL A 45 -2.92 -0.21 -2.22
CA VAL A 45 -1.87 -1.14 -2.66
C VAL A 45 -1.41 -0.72 -4.04
N ASP A 46 -0.15 -0.34 -4.14
CA ASP A 46 0.43 0.27 -5.32
C ASP A 46 1.91 -0.11 -5.47
N VAL A 47 2.59 0.45 -6.45
CA VAL A 47 4.05 0.49 -6.54
C VAL A 47 4.57 1.77 -5.89
N THR A 48 5.86 1.84 -5.61
CA THR A 48 6.54 3.06 -5.15
C THR A 48 7.91 3.20 -5.77
N VAL A 49 8.45 4.42 -5.78
CA VAL A 49 9.73 4.72 -6.42
C VAL A 49 10.88 4.02 -5.69
N GLY A 50 11.42 2.99 -6.33
CA GLY A 50 12.63 2.30 -5.90
C GLY A 50 13.89 3.03 -6.32
N GLU A 51 14.99 2.85 -5.58
CA GLU A 51 16.30 3.37 -5.96
C GLU A 51 16.72 2.89 -7.35
N THR A 52 17.46 3.73 -8.06
CA THR A 52 18.12 3.34 -9.31
C THR A 52 19.63 3.27 -9.11
N TRP A 53 20.32 2.48 -9.92
CA TRP A 53 21.77 2.32 -9.81
C TRP A 53 22.53 3.61 -10.13
N ASP A 54 21.97 4.47 -10.97
CA ASP A 54 22.53 5.77 -11.39
C ASP A 54 22.17 6.91 -10.43
N ASP A 55 21.12 6.77 -9.63
CA ASP A 55 20.74 7.71 -8.60
C ASP A 55 20.08 7.00 -7.39
N PRO A 56 20.90 6.44 -6.48
CA PRO A 56 20.40 5.73 -5.30
C PRO A 56 19.60 6.62 -4.34
N LYS A 57 19.67 7.95 -4.49
CA LYS A 57 18.94 8.90 -3.64
C LYS A 57 17.57 9.28 -4.19
N LYS A 58 17.25 8.87 -5.41
CA LYS A 58 16.02 9.25 -6.09
C LYS A 58 14.81 8.47 -5.58
N GLY A 59 15.00 7.22 -5.15
CA GLY A 59 13.96 6.37 -4.60
C GLY A 59 13.89 6.45 -3.08
N SER A 60 12.69 6.22 -2.54
CA SER A 60 12.43 6.11 -1.10
C SER A 60 12.54 4.69 -0.59
N SER A 61 12.64 3.72 -1.49
CA SER A 61 12.63 2.29 -1.18
C SER A 61 13.70 1.53 -1.97
N ILE A 62 14.12 0.40 -1.43
CA ILE A 62 15.16 -0.47 -1.97
C ILE A 62 14.52 -1.76 -2.45
N LEU A 63 14.83 -2.20 -3.68
CA LEU A 63 14.37 -3.49 -4.20
C LEU A 63 15.04 -4.63 -3.43
N GLY A 64 14.24 -5.59 -2.98
CA GLY A 64 14.69 -6.74 -2.20
C GLY A 64 14.60 -6.56 -0.67
N ASP A 65 14.30 -5.35 -0.18
CA ASP A 65 14.18 -5.06 1.26
C ASP A 65 12.75 -5.25 1.81
N GLY A 66 11.85 -5.79 1.00
CA GLY A 66 10.51 -6.18 1.40
C GLY A 66 9.43 -5.15 1.09
N ALA A 67 8.25 -5.37 1.65
CA ALA A 67 7.08 -4.53 1.44
C ALA A 67 7.32 -3.09 1.94
N ALA A 68 6.97 -2.09 1.16
CA ALA A 68 7.12 -0.69 1.54
C ALA A 68 5.86 -0.21 2.27
N VAL A 69 5.94 -0.01 3.59
CA VAL A 69 4.87 0.55 4.40
C VAL A 69 4.88 2.06 4.23
N LYS A 70 3.85 2.59 3.63
CA LYS A 70 3.75 4.02 3.32
C LYS A 70 3.54 4.84 4.58
N ILE A 71 4.43 5.80 4.79
CA ILE A 71 4.33 6.81 5.85
C ILE A 71 3.60 8.05 5.30
N MET A 72 4.03 8.50 4.12
CA MET A 72 3.39 9.62 3.41
C MET A 72 3.72 9.61 1.93
N ASP A 73 2.84 10.22 1.17
CA ASP A 73 3.09 10.71 -0.18
C ASP A 73 2.58 12.15 -0.32
N SER A 74 2.57 12.72 -1.53
CA SER A 74 2.12 14.12 -1.72
C SER A 74 0.62 14.31 -1.47
N SER A 75 -0.17 13.25 -1.41
CA SER A 75 -1.62 13.28 -1.27
C SER A 75 -2.11 12.89 0.13
N VAL A 76 -1.28 12.22 0.94
CA VAL A 76 -1.68 11.71 2.25
C VAL A 76 -0.49 11.59 3.22
N ILE A 77 -0.73 11.89 4.48
CA ILE A 77 0.05 11.38 5.61
C ILE A 77 -0.77 10.25 6.20
N CYS A 78 -0.23 9.03 6.14
CA CYS A 78 -0.95 7.84 6.59
C CYS A 78 -1.27 7.88 8.08
N HIS A 79 -2.37 7.26 8.47
CA HIS A 79 -2.82 7.28 9.87
C HIS A 79 -1.81 6.53 10.77
N PRO A 80 -1.35 7.13 11.89
CA PRO A 80 -0.30 6.53 12.74
C PRO A 80 -0.63 5.13 13.24
N ASP A 81 -1.90 4.88 13.59
CA ASP A 81 -2.32 3.55 14.07
C ASP A 81 -2.25 2.50 12.96
N VAL A 82 -2.53 2.89 11.70
CA VAL A 82 -2.43 1.99 10.54
C VAL A 82 -0.96 1.66 10.26
N ILE A 83 -0.08 2.66 10.26
CA ILE A 83 1.36 2.46 10.11
C ILE A 83 1.86 1.48 11.18
N LYS A 84 1.58 1.77 12.45
CA LYS A 84 2.00 0.95 13.57
C LYS A 84 1.45 -0.48 13.47
N LEU A 85 0.20 -0.64 13.05
CA LEU A 85 -0.42 -1.94 12.85
C LEU A 85 0.29 -2.74 11.76
N LEU A 86 0.55 -2.15 10.61
CA LEU A 86 1.25 -2.81 9.49
C LEU A 86 2.68 -3.22 9.89
N GLU A 87 3.43 -2.34 10.55
CA GLU A 87 4.77 -2.64 11.05
C GLU A 87 4.75 -3.77 12.10
N THR A 88 3.78 -3.74 13.02
CA THR A 88 3.62 -4.78 14.04
C THR A 88 3.33 -6.14 13.40
N LEU A 89 2.39 -6.19 12.44
CA LEU A 89 2.06 -7.42 11.72
C LEU A 89 3.25 -7.96 10.92
N ALA A 90 4.02 -7.08 10.29
CA ALA A 90 5.23 -7.47 9.57
C ALA A 90 6.27 -8.09 10.52
N MET A 91 6.52 -7.47 11.67
CA MET A 91 7.45 -7.99 12.69
C MET A 91 7.00 -9.33 13.27
N GLU A 92 5.73 -9.43 13.70
CA GLU A 92 5.17 -10.66 14.29
C GLU A 92 5.19 -11.83 13.29
N SER A 93 4.93 -11.56 12.01
CA SER A 93 4.91 -12.56 10.94
C SER A 93 6.26 -12.78 10.26
N LYS A 94 7.32 -12.09 10.71
CA LYS A 94 8.66 -12.13 10.10
C LYS A 94 8.60 -11.86 8.59
N ILE A 95 7.90 -10.80 8.23
CA ILE A 95 7.80 -10.32 6.86
C ILE A 95 8.80 -9.20 6.68
N PRO A 96 9.72 -9.27 5.70
CA PRO A 96 10.59 -8.14 5.37
C PRO A 96 9.76 -6.91 5.00
N PHE A 97 10.11 -5.76 5.58
CA PHE A 97 9.44 -4.50 5.26
C PHE A 97 10.37 -3.31 5.44
N GLN A 98 10.04 -2.24 4.79
CA GLN A 98 10.72 -0.94 4.89
C GLN A 98 9.69 0.19 4.96
N ARG A 99 10.12 1.38 5.39
CA ARG A 99 9.28 2.58 5.40
C ARG A 99 9.38 3.31 4.08
N ASP A 100 8.26 3.83 3.59
CA ASP A 100 8.18 4.56 2.34
C ASP A 100 7.69 6.00 2.55
N VAL A 101 8.50 6.96 2.09
CA VAL A 101 8.21 8.39 2.12
C VAL A 101 8.52 8.97 0.76
N ILE A 102 7.51 9.42 0.04
CA ILE A 102 7.69 10.10 -1.25
C ILE A 102 7.11 11.51 -1.17
N VAL A 103 7.80 12.47 -1.78
CA VAL A 103 7.40 13.89 -1.75
C VAL A 103 6.67 14.34 -3.03
N SER A 104 6.67 13.47 -4.05
CA SER A 104 5.99 13.71 -5.32
C SER A 104 5.25 12.45 -5.76
N GLY A 105 4.06 12.61 -6.34
CA GLY A 105 3.17 11.50 -6.65
C GLY A 105 2.27 11.14 -5.46
N GLY A 106 1.18 10.49 -5.73
CA GLY A 106 0.18 10.06 -4.74
C GLY A 106 -0.27 8.64 -5.02
N THR A 107 -1.17 8.15 -4.20
CA THR A 107 -1.83 6.85 -4.36
C THR A 107 -3.31 7.01 -4.03
N ASP A 108 -4.10 6.00 -4.27
CA ASP A 108 -5.51 5.96 -3.89
C ASP A 108 -5.77 6.29 -2.41
N ALA A 109 -4.76 6.13 -1.54
CA ALA A 109 -4.84 6.55 -0.13
C ALA A 109 -5.24 8.04 0.02
N GLY A 110 -4.78 8.89 -0.91
CA GLY A 110 -5.10 10.31 -0.94
C GLY A 110 -6.59 10.62 -1.11
N SER A 111 -7.34 9.79 -1.81
CA SER A 111 -8.79 9.96 -1.95
C SER A 111 -9.59 9.19 -0.89
N ILE A 112 -9.05 8.07 -0.41
CA ILE A 112 -9.71 7.23 0.59
C ILE A 112 -9.78 7.96 1.94
N HIS A 113 -8.66 8.56 2.39
CA HIS A 113 -8.59 9.15 3.74
C HIS A 113 -9.55 10.33 3.96
N VAL A 114 -9.97 11.01 2.90
CA VAL A 114 -10.93 12.14 2.96
C VAL A 114 -12.37 11.72 2.62
N ALA A 115 -12.65 10.43 2.48
CA ALA A 115 -13.99 9.97 2.19
C ALA A 115 -14.89 10.15 3.42
N ARG A 116 -16.10 10.68 3.18
CA ARG A 116 -17.11 10.96 4.22
C ARG A 116 -16.55 11.74 5.41
N GLU A 117 -16.55 11.15 6.59
CA GLU A 117 -16.06 11.79 7.84
C GLU A 117 -14.56 11.50 8.08
N GLY A 118 -13.92 10.84 7.14
CA GLY A 118 -12.52 10.43 7.19
C GLY A 118 -12.34 8.95 7.47
N VAL A 119 -11.36 8.33 6.80
CA VAL A 119 -11.04 6.91 6.91
C VAL A 119 -9.62 6.75 7.44
N ARG A 120 -9.39 5.86 8.40
CA ARG A 120 -8.04 5.49 8.84
C ARG A 120 -7.31 4.80 7.71
N THR A 121 -6.42 5.52 7.03
CA THR A 121 -5.85 5.06 5.77
C THR A 121 -4.34 4.86 5.88
N GLY A 122 -3.85 3.82 5.23
CA GLY A 122 -2.45 3.52 5.02
C GLY A 122 -2.18 3.03 3.60
N GLY A 123 -0.93 2.65 3.35
CA GLY A 123 -0.51 2.08 2.08
C GLY A 123 0.53 0.98 2.26
N ILE A 124 0.49 0.01 1.38
CA ILE A 124 1.51 -1.02 1.21
C ILE A 124 1.95 -0.98 -0.24
N SER A 125 3.20 -0.63 -0.49
CA SER A 125 3.71 -0.48 -1.85
C SER A 125 4.78 -1.51 -2.17
N ILE A 126 4.93 -1.81 -3.45
CA ILE A 126 5.99 -2.66 -4.00
C ILE A 126 7.07 -1.74 -4.55
N PRO A 127 8.34 -1.81 -4.08
CA PRO A 127 9.43 -1.06 -4.68
C PRO A 127 9.58 -1.35 -6.17
N CYS A 128 9.61 -0.30 -6.99
CA CYS A 128 9.68 -0.41 -8.44
C CYS A 128 10.73 0.56 -9.00
N ARG A 129 11.71 0.04 -9.76
CA ARG A 129 12.62 0.85 -10.56
C ARG A 129 11.99 1.23 -11.88
N TYR A 130 12.37 2.40 -12.37
CA TYR A 130 11.94 2.92 -13.68
C TYR A 130 10.41 3.06 -13.77
N LEU A 131 9.78 3.38 -12.63
CA LEU A 131 8.34 3.61 -12.52
C LEU A 131 7.85 4.58 -13.59
N HIS A 132 6.68 4.30 -14.17
CA HIS A 132 6.09 5.02 -15.31
C HIS A 132 6.92 4.94 -16.59
N SER A 133 7.67 3.86 -16.78
CA SER A 133 8.41 3.57 -18.00
C SER A 133 8.01 2.21 -18.58
N PRO A 134 8.33 1.91 -19.85
CA PRO A 134 8.02 0.60 -20.44
C PRO A 134 8.95 -0.53 -19.95
N VAL A 135 9.89 -0.26 -19.05
CA VAL A 135 10.91 -1.19 -18.55
C VAL A 135 10.92 -1.26 -17.02
N GLU A 136 9.78 -1.14 -16.41
CA GLU A 136 9.64 -1.23 -14.96
C GLU A 136 10.18 -2.55 -14.40
N MET A 137 10.78 -2.48 -13.21
CA MET A 137 11.41 -3.63 -12.57
C MET A 137 11.04 -3.68 -11.09
N VAL A 138 10.62 -4.85 -10.62
CA VAL A 138 10.36 -5.17 -9.21
C VAL A 138 11.13 -6.41 -8.79
N ASP A 139 11.38 -6.57 -7.50
CA ASP A 139 11.85 -7.81 -6.92
C ASP A 139 10.65 -8.69 -6.50
N LEU A 140 10.65 -9.96 -6.91
CA LEU A 140 9.56 -10.89 -6.57
C LEU A 140 9.48 -11.20 -5.07
N SER A 141 10.57 -11.02 -4.33
CA SER A 141 10.54 -11.14 -2.87
C SER A 141 9.73 -10.03 -2.23
N ASP A 142 9.77 -8.80 -2.78
CA ASP A 142 8.97 -7.67 -2.32
C ASP A 142 7.49 -7.86 -2.63
N VAL A 143 7.18 -8.41 -3.81
CA VAL A 143 5.80 -8.80 -4.16
C VAL A 143 5.26 -9.83 -3.16
N THR A 144 6.06 -10.85 -2.85
CA THR A 144 5.71 -11.89 -1.87
C THR A 144 5.52 -11.31 -0.47
N ALA A 145 6.41 -10.41 -0.05
CA ALA A 145 6.29 -9.72 1.25
C ALA A 145 5.02 -8.88 1.32
N THR A 146 4.70 -8.16 0.25
CA THR A 146 3.46 -7.36 0.14
C THR A 146 2.21 -8.24 0.24
N VAL A 147 2.16 -9.35 -0.48
CA VAL A 147 1.06 -10.33 -0.40
C VAL A 147 0.89 -10.86 1.02
N ARG A 148 1.98 -11.24 1.68
CA ARG A 148 1.95 -11.74 3.06
C ARG A 148 1.46 -10.67 4.05
N LEU A 149 1.90 -9.43 3.89
CA LEU A 149 1.49 -8.32 4.78
C LEU A 149 0.02 -7.98 4.59
N MET A 150 -0.46 -7.92 3.35
CA MET A 150 -1.89 -7.77 3.05
C MET A 150 -2.74 -8.88 3.67
N THR A 151 -2.28 -10.13 3.55
CA THR A 151 -2.97 -11.30 4.12
C THR A 151 -3.02 -11.19 5.65
N ALA A 152 -1.90 -10.83 6.29
CA ALA A 152 -1.84 -10.65 7.74
C ALA A 152 -2.79 -9.53 8.22
N PHE A 153 -2.84 -8.41 7.48
CA PHE A 153 -3.77 -7.32 7.78
C PHE A 153 -5.23 -7.76 7.65
N ALA A 154 -5.59 -8.43 6.56
CA ALA A 154 -6.96 -8.90 6.30
C ALA A 154 -7.47 -9.90 7.36
N GLN A 155 -6.58 -10.70 7.94
CA GLN A 155 -6.91 -11.68 8.98
C GLN A 155 -6.88 -11.11 10.41
N LYS A 156 -6.39 -9.89 10.58
CA LYS A 156 -6.35 -9.24 11.88
C LYS A 156 -7.76 -8.79 12.28
N LYS A 157 -8.15 -9.10 13.50
CA LYS A 157 -9.34 -8.49 14.11
C LYS A 157 -9.03 -7.03 14.42
N LEU A 158 -9.73 -6.11 13.79
CA LEU A 158 -9.65 -4.67 13.95
C LEU A 158 -10.71 -4.15 14.92
#